data_5c8899e4ab38e6b32f1262392f2bd049
#
_entry.id   5c8899e4ab38e6b32f1262392f2bd049
#
_cell.length_a   1.000
_cell.length_b   1.000
_cell.length_c   1.000
_cell.angle_alpha   90.00
_cell.angle_beta   90.00
_cell.angle_gamma   90.00
#
_symmetry.space_group_name_H-M   'P 1'
#
loop_
_entity.id
_entity.type
_entity.pdbx_description
1 polymer ?
#
loop_
_entity_poly.entity_id
_entity_poly.type
_entity_poly.pdbx_seq_one_letter_code
_entity_poly.pdbx_strand_id
1 'polypeptide(L)'
;MGAARKYPDELRDRAIRLVLDLVRDQDASVTAACRKVGGELGIKPDTLRGWAKQAQVDRGMRPGTTSADAARIRALERENAELRRVNAILRTASAFFAAELGHR
;
A
#
# COMPACT_ATOMS: atom_id res chain seq x y z
N MET A 1 -2.19 17.03 4.00
CA MET A 1 -2.77 16.22 5.03
C MET A 1 -3.83 15.29 4.46
N GLY A 2 -3.73 14.03 4.75
CA GLY A 2 -4.74 13.08 4.32
C GLY A 2 -6.02 13.22 5.12
N ALA A 3 -7.11 12.69 4.59
CA ALA A 3 -8.35 12.58 5.32
C ALA A 3 -8.14 11.77 6.60
N ALA A 4 -8.87 12.11 7.65
CA ALA A 4 -8.86 11.30 8.86
C ALA A 4 -9.30 9.87 8.53
N ARG A 5 -8.69 8.91 9.18
CA ARG A 5 -9.08 7.52 8.99
C ARG A 5 -10.49 7.32 9.52
N LYS A 6 -11.32 6.70 8.72
CA LYS A 6 -12.69 6.42 9.10
C LYS A 6 -12.79 5.44 10.26
N TYR A 7 -11.83 4.51 10.34
CA TYR A 7 -11.80 3.48 11.38
C TYR A 7 -10.47 3.53 12.11
N PRO A 8 -10.47 3.45 13.47
CA PRO A 8 -9.23 3.35 14.23
C PRO A 8 -8.43 2.11 13.88
N ASP A 9 -7.12 2.18 14.00
CA ASP A 9 -6.24 1.04 13.70
C ASP A 9 -6.56 -0.19 14.57
N GLU A 10 -6.89 0.04 15.85
CA GLU A 10 -7.25 -1.06 16.75
C GLU A 10 -8.48 -1.81 16.29
N LEU A 11 -9.49 -1.07 15.83
CA LEU A 11 -10.71 -1.68 15.30
C LEU A 11 -10.41 -2.44 14.02
N ARG A 12 -9.61 -1.87 13.13
CA ARG A 12 -9.18 -2.51 11.90
C ARG A 12 -8.49 -3.83 12.18
N ASP A 13 -7.51 -3.83 13.09
CA ASP A 13 -6.74 -5.02 13.42
C ASP A 13 -7.62 -6.10 14.03
N ARG A 14 -8.53 -5.70 14.90
CA ARG A 14 -9.47 -6.62 15.53
C ARG A 14 -10.39 -7.25 14.48
N ALA A 15 -10.93 -6.44 13.58
CA ALA A 15 -11.83 -6.91 12.53
C ALA A 15 -11.13 -7.91 11.62
N ILE A 16 -9.90 -7.61 11.21
CA ILE A 16 -9.10 -8.52 10.37
C ILE A 16 -8.89 -9.84 11.10
N ARG A 17 -8.53 -9.80 12.37
CA ARG A 17 -8.29 -11.01 13.17
C ARG A 17 -9.54 -11.86 13.24
N LEU A 18 -10.69 -11.24 13.51
CA LEU A 18 -11.96 -11.97 13.58
C LEU A 18 -12.33 -12.63 12.26
N VAL A 19 -12.12 -11.93 11.15
CA VAL A 19 -12.38 -12.49 9.82
C VAL A 19 -11.49 -13.69 9.55
N LEU A 20 -10.18 -13.55 9.79
CA LEU A 20 -9.24 -14.63 9.54
C LEU A 20 -9.49 -15.84 10.45
N ASP A 21 -9.92 -15.61 11.67
CA ASP A 21 -10.29 -16.68 12.59
C ASP A 21 -11.52 -17.46 12.09
N LEU A 22 -12.52 -16.75 11.58
CA LEU A 22 -13.70 -17.40 11.02
C LEU A 22 -13.35 -18.25 9.78
N VAL A 23 -12.49 -17.74 8.93
CA VAL A 23 -12.04 -18.47 7.74
C VAL A 23 -11.28 -19.72 8.14
N ARG A 24 -10.40 -19.62 9.13
CA ARG A 24 -9.58 -20.75 9.58
C ARG A 24 -10.40 -21.78 10.36
N ASP A 25 -11.20 -21.31 11.32
CA ASP A 25 -11.82 -22.20 12.31
C ASP A 25 -13.18 -22.74 11.87
N GLN A 26 -13.93 -21.98 11.08
CA GLN A 26 -15.27 -22.36 10.65
C GLN A 26 -15.37 -22.58 9.14
N ASP A 27 -14.23 -22.59 8.46
CA ASP A 27 -14.16 -22.81 7.00
C ASP A 27 -15.09 -21.85 6.24
N ALA A 28 -15.31 -20.66 6.78
CA ALA A 28 -16.12 -19.64 6.12
C ALA A 28 -15.36 -19.03 4.96
N SER A 29 -16.08 -18.60 3.93
CA SER A 29 -15.45 -17.79 2.88
C SER A 29 -15.08 -16.41 3.44
N VAL A 30 -14.07 -15.78 2.85
CA VAL A 30 -13.69 -14.42 3.24
C VAL A 30 -14.87 -13.47 3.13
N THR A 31 -15.64 -13.60 2.04
CA THR A 31 -16.82 -12.74 1.82
C THR A 31 -17.87 -12.91 2.92
N ALA A 32 -18.19 -14.15 3.28
CA ALA A 32 -19.16 -14.41 4.34
C ALA A 32 -18.68 -13.93 5.70
N ALA A 33 -17.40 -14.16 6.01
CA ALA A 33 -16.80 -13.70 7.26
C ALA A 33 -16.81 -12.18 7.35
N CYS A 34 -16.49 -11.48 6.26
CA CYS A 34 -16.50 -10.02 6.23
C CYS A 34 -17.90 -9.45 6.39
N ARG A 35 -18.89 -10.12 5.83
CA ARG A 35 -20.28 -9.70 6.01
C ARG A 35 -20.70 -9.79 7.47
N LYS A 36 -20.36 -10.90 8.12
CA LYS A 36 -20.71 -11.10 9.52
C LYS A 36 -19.98 -10.13 10.44
N VAL A 37 -18.66 -10.07 10.34
CA VAL A 37 -17.84 -9.20 11.20
C VAL A 37 -18.12 -7.73 10.93
N GLY A 38 -18.25 -7.37 9.66
CA GLY A 38 -18.58 -5.99 9.28
C GLY A 38 -19.91 -5.54 9.87
N GLY A 39 -20.91 -6.42 9.85
CA GLY A 39 -22.21 -6.13 10.45
C GLY A 39 -22.14 -5.93 11.96
N GLU A 40 -21.29 -6.72 12.65
CA GLU A 40 -21.13 -6.63 14.10
C GLU A 40 -20.35 -5.37 14.51
N LEU A 41 -19.34 -4.98 13.73
CA LEU A 41 -18.44 -3.89 14.11
C LEU A 41 -18.72 -2.57 13.38
N GLY A 42 -19.73 -2.53 12.52
CA GLY A 42 -20.08 -1.31 11.81
C GLY A 42 -19.09 -0.95 10.70
N ILE A 43 -18.47 -1.94 10.09
CA ILE A 43 -17.50 -1.76 9.01
C ILE A 43 -18.11 -2.27 7.71
N LYS A 44 -17.96 -1.51 6.63
CA LYS A 44 -18.43 -1.96 5.32
C LYS A 44 -17.76 -3.27 4.94
N PRO A 45 -18.52 -4.30 4.55
CA PRO A 45 -17.94 -5.60 4.19
C PRO A 45 -16.88 -5.52 3.09
N ASP A 46 -17.05 -4.65 2.09
CA ASP A 46 -16.07 -4.50 1.02
C ASP A 46 -14.75 -3.92 1.51
N THR A 47 -14.81 -2.96 2.43
CA THR A 47 -13.62 -2.40 3.07
C THR A 47 -12.88 -3.48 3.84
N LEU A 48 -13.62 -4.23 4.65
CA LEU A 48 -13.05 -5.30 5.47
C LEU A 48 -12.49 -6.41 4.60
N ARG A 49 -13.13 -6.73 3.48
CA ARG A 49 -12.63 -7.74 2.54
C ARG A 49 -11.27 -7.33 1.97
N GLY A 50 -11.11 -6.07 1.59
CA GLY A 50 -9.83 -5.57 1.12
C GLY A 50 -8.74 -5.72 2.18
N TRP A 51 -9.03 -5.34 3.42
CA TRP A 51 -8.10 -5.48 4.53
C TRP A 51 -7.72 -6.94 4.79
N ALA A 52 -8.71 -7.82 4.80
CA ALA A 52 -8.49 -9.24 5.09
C ALA A 52 -7.65 -9.90 4.00
N LYS A 53 -7.91 -9.59 2.74
CA LYS A 53 -7.11 -10.12 1.62
C LYS A 53 -5.68 -9.63 1.69
N GLN A 54 -5.46 -8.35 1.99
CA GLN A 54 -4.12 -7.83 2.14
C GLN A 54 -3.38 -8.48 3.31
N ALA A 55 -4.07 -8.72 4.41
CA ALA A 55 -3.48 -9.42 5.56
C ALA A 55 -3.07 -10.85 5.19
N GLN A 56 -3.87 -11.53 4.37
CA GLN A 56 -3.51 -12.87 3.89
C GLN A 56 -2.25 -12.84 3.02
N VAL A 57 -2.12 -11.84 2.15
CA VAL A 57 -0.92 -11.64 1.34
C VAL A 57 0.30 -11.40 2.24
N ASP A 58 0.16 -10.49 3.20
CA ASP A 58 1.25 -10.13 4.11
C ASP A 58 1.72 -11.31 4.97
N ARG A 59 0.83 -12.26 5.24
CA ARG A 59 1.16 -13.48 6.00
C ARG A 59 1.59 -14.64 5.10
N GLY A 60 1.71 -14.41 3.80
CA GLY A 60 2.12 -15.45 2.85
C GLY A 60 1.05 -16.49 2.55
N MET A 61 -0.20 -16.23 2.93
CA MET A 61 -1.31 -17.17 2.72
C MET A 61 -1.97 -17.00 1.36
N ARG A 62 -1.62 -15.94 0.64
CA ARG A 62 -2.20 -15.60 -0.66
C ARG A 62 -1.13 -14.92 -1.51
N PRO A 63 -1.03 -15.23 -2.81
CA PRO A 63 -0.13 -14.49 -3.70
C PRO A 63 -0.54 -13.02 -3.82
N GLY A 64 0.44 -12.15 -3.95
CA GLY A 64 0.20 -10.73 -4.12
C GLY A 64 1.36 -9.90 -3.62
N THR A 65 1.26 -8.58 -3.79
CA THR A 65 2.26 -7.65 -3.30
C THR A 65 2.00 -7.36 -1.82
N THR A 66 2.99 -7.63 -0.98
CA THR A 66 2.86 -7.34 0.45
C THR A 66 2.80 -5.84 0.70
N SER A 67 2.27 -5.44 1.85
CA SER A 67 2.25 -4.03 2.26
C SER A 67 3.66 -3.46 2.34
N ALA A 68 4.62 -4.24 2.83
CA ALA A 68 6.03 -3.83 2.90
C ALA A 68 6.61 -3.59 1.50
N ASP A 69 6.36 -4.51 0.57
CA ASP A 69 6.84 -4.36 -0.80
C ASP A 69 6.17 -3.18 -1.50
N ALA A 70 4.88 -2.99 -1.31
CA ALA A 70 4.17 -1.84 -1.87
C ALA A 70 4.78 -0.52 -1.36
N ALA A 71 5.07 -0.43 -0.07
CA ALA A 71 5.73 0.74 0.50
C ALA A 71 7.13 0.94 -0.09
N ARG A 72 7.88 -0.14 -0.28
CA ARG A 72 9.22 -0.09 -0.89
C ARG A 72 9.15 0.39 -2.33
N ILE A 73 8.19 -0.13 -3.10
CA ILE A 73 7.97 0.30 -4.48
C ILE A 73 7.69 1.79 -4.54
N ARG A 74 6.78 2.31 -3.69
CA ARG A 74 6.48 3.75 -3.65
C ARG A 74 7.72 4.57 -3.30
N ALA A 75 8.52 4.11 -2.36
CA ALA A 75 9.77 4.80 -2.00
C ALA A 75 10.75 4.84 -3.16
N LEU A 76 10.91 3.72 -3.86
CA LEU A 76 11.78 3.64 -5.04
C LEU A 76 11.29 4.49 -6.18
N GLU A 77 9.98 4.56 -6.40
CA GLU A 77 9.41 5.42 -7.44
C GLU A 77 9.69 6.89 -7.15
N ARG A 78 9.55 7.33 -5.89
CA ARG A 78 9.89 8.70 -5.51
C ARG A 78 11.37 8.99 -5.69
N GLU A 79 12.23 8.08 -5.26
CA GLU A 79 13.67 8.21 -5.43
C GLU A 79 14.04 8.28 -6.91
N ASN A 80 13.44 7.41 -7.72
CA ASN A 80 13.68 7.38 -9.16
C ASN A 80 13.26 8.70 -9.82
N ALA A 81 12.10 9.24 -9.46
CA ALA A 81 11.65 10.54 -9.97
C ALA A 81 12.62 11.65 -9.60
N GLU A 82 13.11 11.66 -8.36
CA GLU A 82 14.08 12.67 -7.90
C GLU A 82 15.41 12.54 -8.64
N LEU A 83 15.90 11.32 -8.82
CA LEU A 83 17.14 11.10 -9.57
C LEU A 83 17.02 11.53 -11.03
N ARG A 84 15.88 11.29 -11.66
CA ARG A 84 15.62 11.75 -13.02
C ARG A 84 15.62 13.26 -13.10
N ARG A 85 15.00 13.93 -12.11
CA ARG A 85 14.96 15.39 -12.04
C ARG A 85 16.36 15.97 -11.90
N VAL A 86 17.15 15.43 -10.97
CA VAL A 86 18.52 15.88 -10.76
C VAL A 86 19.37 15.63 -12.00
N ASN A 87 19.21 14.46 -12.64
CA ASN A 87 19.93 14.12 -13.85
C ASN A 87 19.61 15.10 -14.99
N ALA A 88 18.34 15.48 -15.15
CA ALA A 88 17.94 16.46 -16.15
C ALA A 88 18.60 17.83 -15.90
N ILE A 89 18.63 18.26 -14.63
CA ILE A 89 19.29 19.52 -14.27
C ILE A 89 20.77 19.46 -14.58
N LEU A 90 21.44 18.37 -14.23
CA LEU A 90 22.87 18.20 -14.49
C LEU A 90 23.19 18.17 -15.97
N ARG A 91 22.34 17.54 -16.78
CA ARG A 91 22.52 17.53 -18.24
C ARG A 91 22.40 18.92 -18.83
N THR A 92 21.40 19.69 -18.37
CA THR A 92 21.23 21.07 -18.81
C THR A 92 22.44 21.91 -18.41
N ALA A 93 22.90 21.80 -17.17
CA ALA A 93 24.08 22.52 -16.70
C ALA A 93 25.34 22.13 -17.49
N SER A 94 25.53 20.85 -17.75
CA SER A 94 26.67 20.36 -18.54
C SER A 94 26.66 20.90 -19.95
N ALA A 95 25.50 20.94 -20.61
CA ALA A 95 25.35 21.48 -21.93
C ALA A 95 25.66 22.99 -21.96
N PHE A 96 25.18 23.71 -20.93
CA PHE A 96 25.48 25.13 -20.79
C PHE A 96 26.99 25.38 -20.67
N PHE A 97 27.65 24.65 -19.78
CA PHE A 97 29.10 24.80 -19.60
C PHE A 97 29.90 24.41 -20.84
N ALA A 98 29.48 23.38 -21.54
CA ALA A 98 30.12 22.96 -22.79
C ALA A 98 30.03 24.06 -23.85
N ALA A 99 28.84 24.70 -23.97
CA ALA A 99 28.64 25.80 -24.90
C ALA A 99 29.51 27.01 -24.55
N GLU A 100 29.63 27.34 -23.25
CA GLU A 100 30.50 28.43 -22.81
C GLU A 100 31.95 28.19 -23.16
N LEU A 101 32.43 26.98 -22.94
CA LEU A 101 33.81 26.60 -23.25
C LEU A 101 34.06 26.59 -24.76
N GLY A 102 33.03 26.30 -25.55
CA GLY A 102 33.13 26.28 -27.00
C GLY A 102 33.20 27.65 -27.66
N HIS A 103 32.94 28.73 -26.95
CA HIS A 103 32.97 30.10 -27.46
C HIS A 103 34.31 30.79 -27.37
N ARG A 104 35.34 30.14 -27.01
CA ARG A 104 36.67 30.72 -26.93
C ARG A 104 37.29 30.93 -28.30
#